data_ad49c877092f916ab1057d4f35216560
#
_entry.id   ad49c877092f916ab1057d4f35216560
#
_cell.length_a   1.000
_cell.length_b   1.000
_cell.length_c   1.000
_cell.angle_alpha   90.00
_cell.angle_beta   90.00
_cell.angle_gamma   90.00
#
_symmetry.space_group_name_H-M   'P 1'
#
loop_
_entity.id
_entity.type
_entity.pdbx_description
1 polymer ?
#
loop_
_entity_poly.entity_id
_entity_poly.type
_entity_poly.pdbx_seq_one_letter_code
_entity_poly.pdbx_strand_id
1 'polypeptide(L)'
;MKLRKMLLTLTAAAVLALGTCAAYGGIPAAKGSVTEAMGTGAMLKQAGIKTPVVNIPGCPPQPDWIVGTIALALQKIKEKGLEAGLAEVVSLLDSEGRPLPFYGRNVHENCPYLGKYDEGKFSATFTEKDGCRYDLGCKGPGAYCDSFERKWNGVNWCVANAICIGCTEPSFPDGQSPFYSN
;
A
#
# COMPACT_ATOMS: atom_id res chain seq x y z
N MET A 1 -24.61 -3.14 18.84
CA MET A 1 -23.62 -2.36 18.05
C MET A 1 -23.14 -3.05 16.77
N LYS A 2 -23.01 -4.38 16.73
CA LYS A 2 -22.59 -5.17 15.55
C LYS A 2 -23.56 -5.08 14.35
N LEU A 3 -24.87 -5.16 14.59
CA LEU A 3 -25.89 -5.21 13.53
C LEU A 3 -25.97 -3.94 12.67
N ARG A 4 -25.81 -2.75 13.30
CA ARG A 4 -25.89 -1.45 12.62
C ARG A 4 -24.68 -1.16 11.74
N LYS A 5 -23.49 -1.64 12.13
CA LYS A 5 -22.26 -1.56 11.31
C LYS A 5 -22.32 -2.52 10.12
N MET A 6 -22.91 -3.69 10.29
CA MET A 6 -23.10 -4.70 9.24
C MET A 6 -24.12 -4.25 8.19
N LEU A 7 -25.17 -3.51 8.59
CA LEU A 7 -26.17 -2.98 7.65
C LEU A 7 -25.59 -1.92 6.69
N LEU A 8 -24.67 -1.07 7.17
CA LEU A 8 -24.02 -0.04 6.36
C LEU A 8 -23.10 -0.62 5.27
N THR A 9 -22.45 -1.76 5.54
CA THR A 9 -21.57 -2.42 4.55
C THR A 9 -22.33 -3.27 3.55
N LEU A 10 -23.54 -3.77 3.92
CA LEU A 10 -24.42 -4.53 3.02
C LEU A 10 -25.02 -3.69 1.89
N THR A 11 -25.10 -2.37 2.05
CA THR A 11 -25.63 -1.43 1.04
C THR A 11 -24.53 -0.69 0.28
N ALA A 12 -23.27 -0.83 0.68
CA ALA A 12 -22.16 -0.19 -0.01
C ALA A 12 -21.85 -0.92 -1.33
N ALA A 13 -21.73 -0.17 -2.41
CA ALA A 13 -21.35 -0.70 -3.72
C ALA A 13 -19.88 -1.18 -3.76
N ALA A 14 -19.00 -0.54 -3.00
CA ALA A 14 -17.61 -0.92 -2.77
C ALA A 14 -17.11 -0.35 -1.44
N VAL A 15 -16.00 -0.87 -0.92
CA VAL A 15 -15.34 -0.39 0.29
C VAL A 15 -13.90 0.00 -0.04
N LEU A 16 -13.49 1.18 0.37
CA LEU A 16 -12.09 1.62 0.30
C LEU A 16 -11.42 1.38 1.66
N ALA A 17 -10.43 0.51 1.69
CA ALA A 17 -9.62 0.24 2.88
C ALA A 17 -8.38 1.14 2.87
N LEU A 18 -8.45 2.25 3.61
CA LEU A 18 -7.41 3.29 3.61
C LEU A 18 -6.34 3.00 4.66
N GLY A 19 -5.12 2.85 4.19
CA GLY A 19 -3.95 2.52 5.00
C GLY A 19 -3.77 1.01 5.21
N THR A 20 -2.54 0.61 5.48
CA THR A 20 -2.16 -0.81 5.64
C THR A 20 -2.90 -1.47 6.79
N CYS A 21 -3.22 -0.72 7.85
CA CYS A 21 -4.04 -1.24 8.95
C CYS A 21 -5.45 -1.63 8.51
N ALA A 22 -6.08 -0.81 7.67
CA ALA A 22 -7.40 -1.12 7.12
C ALA A 22 -7.34 -2.19 6.02
N ALA A 23 -6.31 -2.15 5.16
CA ALA A 23 -6.17 -3.08 4.06
C ALA A 23 -5.86 -4.51 4.54
N TYR A 24 -4.86 -4.66 5.43
CA TYR A 24 -4.29 -5.97 5.78
C TYR A 24 -4.19 -6.24 7.28
N GLY A 25 -4.56 -5.29 8.14
CA GLY A 25 -4.39 -5.35 9.58
C GLY A 25 -3.20 -4.54 10.10
N GLY A 26 -2.09 -4.51 9.34
CA GLY A 26 -0.91 -3.69 9.61
C GLY A 26 -0.36 -3.80 11.03
N ILE A 27 0.13 -2.70 11.59
CA ILE A 27 0.72 -2.67 12.94
C ILE A 27 -0.26 -3.19 14.03
N PRO A 28 -1.56 -2.85 14.02
CA PRO A 28 -2.50 -3.40 15.01
C PRO A 28 -2.65 -4.92 14.97
N ALA A 29 -2.39 -5.57 13.81
CA ALA A 29 -2.46 -7.02 13.64
C ALA A 29 -1.10 -7.71 13.73
N ALA A 30 -0.02 -6.99 14.05
CA ALA A 30 1.32 -7.53 14.13
C ALA A 30 1.44 -8.65 15.17
N LYS A 31 2.41 -9.54 15.00
CA LYS A 31 2.67 -10.67 15.88
C LYS A 31 2.82 -10.21 17.34
N GLY A 32 2.08 -10.87 18.22
CA GLY A 32 2.03 -10.51 19.64
C GLY A 32 1.02 -9.41 19.99
N SER A 33 0.30 -8.87 19.02
CA SER A 33 -0.80 -7.95 19.30
C SER A 33 -1.96 -8.65 20.00
N VAL A 34 -2.59 -7.94 20.93
CA VAL A 34 -3.79 -8.40 21.66
C VAL A 34 -5.08 -7.79 21.10
N THR A 35 -4.99 -7.04 19.99
CA THR A 35 -6.12 -6.30 19.44
C THR A 35 -7.08 -7.14 18.61
N GLU A 36 -6.65 -8.33 18.17
CA GLU A 36 -7.38 -9.17 17.20
C GLU A 36 -7.75 -8.41 15.90
N ALA A 37 -7.00 -7.36 15.58
CA ALA A 37 -7.24 -6.56 14.38
C ALA A 37 -6.99 -7.40 13.12
N MET A 38 -7.77 -7.14 12.08
CA MET A 38 -7.61 -7.76 10.78
C MET A 38 -7.94 -6.76 9.67
N GLY A 39 -7.48 -7.04 8.45
CA GLY A 39 -7.83 -6.22 7.30
C GLY A 39 -9.33 -6.27 6.96
N THR A 40 -9.82 -5.21 6.34
CA THR A 40 -11.24 -5.05 5.98
C THR A 40 -11.74 -6.21 5.11
N GLY A 41 -10.97 -6.63 4.10
CA GLY A 41 -11.34 -7.74 3.23
C GLY A 41 -11.50 -9.06 4.00
N ALA A 42 -10.58 -9.35 4.94
CA ALA A 42 -10.67 -10.53 5.80
C ALA A 42 -11.90 -10.47 6.72
N MET A 43 -12.18 -9.30 7.31
CA MET A 43 -13.35 -9.09 8.16
C MET A 43 -14.66 -9.28 7.40
N LEU A 44 -14.79 -8.71 6.18
CA LEU A 44 -15.98 -8.86 5.36
C LEU A 44 -16.19 -10.32 4.92
N LYS A 45 -15.11 -10.99 4.52
CA LYS A 45 -15.13 -12.42 4.18
C LYS A 45 -15.60 -13.27 5.37
N GLN A 46 -15.10 -13.03 6.55
CA GLN A 46 -15.54 -13.72 7.79
C GLN A 46 -17.01 -13.45 8.10
N ALA A 47 -17.51 -12.26 7.80
CA ALA A 47 -18.91 -11.88 7.96
C ALA A 47 -19.84 -12.37 6.82
N GLY A 48 -19.32 -13.07 5.81
CA GLY A 48 -20.07 -13.52 4.65
C GLY A 48 -20.50 -12.40 3.69
N ILE A 49 -19.88 -11.22 3.79
CA ILE A 49 -20.18 -10.03 2.97
C ILE A 49 -19.29 -10.06 1.72
N LYS A 50 -19.92 -9.94 0.54
CA LYS A 50 -19.26 -10.03 -0.77
C LYS A 50 -18.96 -8.66 -1.39
N THR A 51 -19.15 -7.56 -0.67
CA THR A 51 -18.86 -6.22 -1.18
C THR A 51 -17.39 -6.11 -1.60
N PRO A 52 -17.08 -5.62 -2.81
CA PRO A 52 -15.70 -5.45 -3.27
C PRO A 52 -14.93 -4.52 -2.35
N VAL A 53 -13.66 -4.86 -2.07
CA VAL A 53 -12.75 -4.02 -1.29
C VAL A 53 -11.61 -3.58 -2.19
N VAL A 54 -11.37 -2.27 -2.22
CA VAL A 54 -10.20 -1.65 -2.85
C VAL A 54 -9.23 -1.27 -1.75
N ASN A 55 -8.06 -1.88 -1.75
CA ASN A 55 -7.02 -1.63 -0.76
C ASN A 55 -6.13 -0.47 -1.20
N ILE A 56 -5.99 0.55 -0.35
CA ILE A 56 -5.09 1.68 -0.55
C ILE A 56 -4.10 1.68 0.61
N PRO A 57 -3.14 0.71 0.62
CA PRO A 57 -2.19 0.58 1.72
C PRO A 57 -1.16 1.71 1.73
N GLY A 58 -0.49 1.84 2.86
CA GLY A 58 0.51 2.84 3.19
C GLY A 58 0.42 3.12 4.69
N CYS A 59 1.51 3.55 5.32
CA CYS A 59 1.52 3.82 6.77
C CYS A 59 2.15 5.19 7.08
N PRO A 60 1.36 6.26 6.83
CA PRO A 60 0.02 6.36 6.22
C PRO A 60 0.02 6.27 4.69
N PRO A 61 -1.15 6.10 4.02
CA PRO A 61 -1.25 6.15 2.57
C PRO A 61 -1.06 7.58 2.06
N GLN A 62 -0.52 7.70 0.86
CA GLN A 62 -0.35 8.97 0.19
C GLN A 62 -1.73 9.51 -0.25
N PRO A 63 -2.06 10.80 0.01
CA PRO A 63 -3.37 11.37 -0.30
C PRO A 63 -3.79 11.25 -1.77
N ASP A 64 -2.85 11.37 -2.71
CA ASP A 64 -3.13 11.25 -4.14
C ASP A 64 -3.61 9.85 -4.54
N TRP A 65 -3.17 8.81 -3.84
CA TRP A 65 -3.68 7.46 -4.06
C TRP A 65 -5.16 7.35 -3.71
N ILE A 66 -5.57 8.02 -2.63
CA ILE A 66 -6.98 8.04 -2.18
C ILE A 66 -7.83 8.80 -3.18
N VAL A 67 -7.45 10.06 -3.45
CA VAL A 67 -8.20 10.95 -4.36
C VAL A 67 -8.22 10.39 -5.78
N GLY A 68 -7.06 9.93 -6.27
CA GLY A 68 -6.95 9.36 -7.61
C GLY A 68 -7.78 8.07 -7.79
N THR A 69 -7.83 7.19 -6.77
CA THR A 69 -8.67 5.99 -6.81
C THR A 69 -10.15 6.36 -6.84
N ILE A 70 -10.58 7.32 -6.03
CA ILE A 70 -11.97 7.81 -6.03
C ILE A 70 -12.31 8.44 -7.38
N ALA A 71 -11.44 9.30 -7.93
CA ALA A 71 -11.64 9.92 -9.23
C ALA A 71 -11.75 8.89 -10.35
N LEU A 72 -10.87 7.89 -10.37
CA LEU A 72 -10.92 6.77 -11.32
C LEU A 72 -12.25 6.02 -11.23
N ALA A 73 -12.69 5.68 -10.02
CA ALA A 73 -13.95 4.98 -9.80
C ALA A 73 -15.16 5.79 -10.29
N LEU A 74 -15.22 7.08 -9.94
CA LEU A 74 -16.29 7.98 -10.37
C LEU A 74 -16.31 8.15 -11.90
N GLN A 75 -15.14 8.26 -12.53
CA GLN A 75 -15.04 8.32 -13.97
C GLN A 75 -15.62 7.07 -14.63
N LYS A 76 -15.20 5.87 -14.20
CA LYS A 76 -15.68 4.60 -14.75
C LYS A 76 -17.17 4.39 -14.54
N ILE A 77 -17.68 4.75 -13.37
CA ILE A 77 -19.11 4.70 -13.07
C ILE A 77 -19.89 5.70 -13.96
N LYS A 78 -19.38 6.90 -14.18
CA LYS A 78 -20.01 7.88 -15.08
C LYS A 78 -20.05 7.39 -16.53
N GLU A 79 -19.00 6.75 -16.99
CA GLU A 79 -18.87 6.25 -18.37
C GLU A 79 -19.76 5.02 -18.65
N LYS A 80 -19.87 4.10 -17.71
CA LYS A 80 -20.45 2.74 -17.93
C LYS A 80 -21.61 2.37 -17.01
N GLY A 81 -21.98 3.25 -16.09
CA GLY A 81 -22.96 2.94 -15.04
C GLY A 81 -22.30 2.25 -13.83
N LEU A 82 -23.07 2.09 -12.74
CA LEU A 82 -22.53 1.66 -11.45
C LEU A 82 -21.90 0.27 -11.52
N GLU A 83 -22.62 -0.73 -12.01
CA GLU A 83 -22.14 -2.12 -11.99
C GLU A 83 -20.95 -2.34 -12.92
N ALA A 84 -21.06 -1.94 -14.18
CA ALA A 84 -19.99 -2.10 -15.16
C ALA A 84 -18.77 -1.24 -14.84
N GLY A 85 -18.98 -0.01 -14.32
CA GLY A 85 -17.90 0.87 -13.88
C GLY A 85 -17.13 0.29 -12.70
N LEU A 86 -17.82 -0.28 -11.70
CA LEU A 86 -17.17 -0.95 -10.57
C LEU A 86 -16.44 -2.22 -11.00
N ALA A 87 -17.01 -3.02 -11.91
CA ALA A 87 -16.33 -4.19 -12.45
C ALA A 87 -15.01 -3.80 -13.14
N GLU A 88 -15.01 -2.69 -13.89
CA GLU A 88 -13.78 -2.18 -14.50
C GLU A 88 -12.76 -1.69 -13.46
N VAL A 89 -13.18 -0.98 -12.41
CA VAL A 89 -12.28 -0.62 -11.30
C VAL A 89 -11.66 -1.85 -10.68
N VAL A 90 -12.45 -2.89 -10.42
CA VAL A 90 -11.95 -4.15 -9.86
C VAL A 90 -10.94 -4.83 -10.80
N SER A 91 -11.12 -4.74 -12.11
CA SER A 91 -10.16 -5.30 -13.08
C SER A 91 -8.83 -4.55 -13.15
N LEU A 92 -8.78 -3.33 -12.59
CA LEU A 92 -7.56 -2.53 -12.48
C LEU A 92 -6.85 -2.72 -11.13
N LEU A 93 -7.25 -3.70 -10.33
CA LEU A 93 -6.58 -4.06 -9.09
C LEU A 93 -5.55 -5.16 -9.33
N ASP A 94 -4.48 -5.14 -8.54
CA ASP A 94 -3.53 -6.26 -8.47
C ASP A 94 -4.08 -7.43 -7.61
N SER A 95 -3.28 -8.48 -7.43
CA SER A 95 -3.64 -9.64 -6.61
C SER A 95 -3.96 -9.30 -5.15
N GLU A 96 -3.42 -8.20 -4.66
CA GLU A 96 -3.60 -7.72 -3.29
C GLU A 96 -4.76 -6.73 -3.15
N GLY A 97 -5.50 -6.50 -4.24
CA GLY A 97 -6.63 -5.58 -4.30
C GLY A 97 -6.22 -4.11 -4.34
N ARG A 98 -5.00 -3.79 -4.77
CA ARG A 98 -4.45 -2.42 -4.86
C ARG A 98 -4.60 -1.87 -6.29
N PRO A 99 -4.96 -0.59 -6.49
CA PRO A 99 -5.05 0.01 -7.81
C PRO A 99 -3.71 0.02 -8.55
N LEU A 100 -3.61 -0.69 -9.67
CA LEU A 100 -2.41 -0.78 -10.52
C LEU A 100 -1.80 0.56 -10.91
N PRO A 101 -2.58 1.65 -11.18
CA PRO A 101 -1.98 2.95 -11.48
C PRO A 101 -1.05 3.51 -10.40
N PHE A 102 -1.18 3.06 -9.14
CA PHE A 102 -0.38 3.53 -8.01
C PHE A 102 0.55 2.45 -7.44
N TYR A 103 0.15 1.18 -7.54
CA TYR A 103 0.85 0.06 -6.90
C TYR A 103 1.39 -0.97 -7.90
N GLY A 104 1.21 -0.74 -9.21
CA GLY A 104 1.70 -1.65 -10.26
C GLY A 104 3.21 -1.56 -10.51
N ARG A 105 3.92 -0.63 -9.84
CA ARG A 105 5.34 -0.38 -10.08
C ARG A 105 6.17 -0.75 -8.86
N ASN A 106 7.24 -1.51 -9.11
CA ASN A 106 8.21 -1.86 -8.07
C ASN A 106 9.02 -0.62 -7.65
N VAL A 107 9.19 -0.44 -6.35
CA VAL A 107 9.91 0.72 -5.79
C VAL A 107 11.39 0.70 -6.19
N HIS A 108 12.02 -0.47 -6.17
CA HIS A 108 13.44 -0.61 -6.48
C HIS A 108 13.76 -0.30 -7.94
N GLU A 109 12.97 -0.84 -8.87
CA GLU A 109 13.16 -0.64 -10.32
C GLU A 109 13.03 0.82 -10.76
N ASN A 110 12.37 1.63 -9.96
CA ASN A 110 12.15 3.05 -10.24
C ASN A 110 12.90 3.96 -9.26
N CYS A 111 13.76 3.40 -8.43
CA CYS A 111 14.54 4.13 -7.44
C CYS A 111 15.69 4.90 -8.12
N PRO A 112 15.95 6.17 -7.75
CA PRO A 112 17.07 6.93 -8.30
C PRO A 112 18.45 6.34 -7.96
N TYR A 113 18.52 5.41 -7.01
CA TYR A 113 19.72 4.68 -6.63
C TYR A 113 19.85 3.28 -7.27
N LEU A 114 18.98 2.93 -8.23
CA LEU A 114 19.06 1.64 -8.92
C LEU A 114 20.45 1.43 -9.56
N GLY A 115 20.96 2.43 -10.28
CA GLY A 115 22.31 2.33 -10.87
C GLY A 115 23.41 2.10 -9.83
N LYS A 116 23.28 2.63 -8.63
CA LYS A 116 24.23 2.38 -7.53
C LYS A 116 24.15 0.94 -7.02
N TYR A 117 22.94 0.40 -6.96
CA TYR A 117 22.72 -1.00 -6.63
C TYR A 117 23.39 -1.92 -7.67
N ASP A 118 23.20 -1.64 -8.95
CA ASP A 118 23.76 -2.43 -10.06
C ASP A 118 25.31 -2.36 -10.10
N GLU A 119 25.87 -1.21 -9.69
CA GLU A 119 27.32 -1.00 -9.53
C GLU A 119 27.87 -1.67 -8.24
N GLY A 120 27.02 -2.23 -7.37
CA GLY A 120 27.44 -2.77 -6.07
C GLY A 120 27.89 -1.68 -5.08
N LYS A 121 27.47 -0.44 -5.29
CA LYS A 121 27.85 0.71 -4.46
C LYS A 121 26.80 0.96 -3.39
N PHE A 122 27.06 0.46 -2.19
CA PHE A 122 26.15 0.56 -1.05
C PHE A 122 26.65 1.57 -0.02
N SER A 123 25.72 2.27 0.62
CA SER A 123 26.01 3.17 1.75
C SER A 123 26.19 2.36 3.02
N ALA A 124 27.23 2.63 3.78
CA ALA A 124 27.48 2.04 5.10
C ALA A 124 26.65 2.74 6.20
N THR A 125 26.24 3.98 5.96
CA THR A 125 25.44 4.76 6.92
C THR A 125 24.34 5.56 6.22
N PHE A 126 23.33 5.99 6.97
CA PHE A 126 22.25 6.85 6.44
C PHE A 126 22.73 8.26 6.04
N THR A 127 23.88 8.70 6.53
CA THR A 127 24.45 10.01 6.20
C THR A 127 25.19 10.03 4.86
N GLU A 128 25.60 8.88 4.36
CA GLU A 128 26.21 8.74 3.04
C GLU A 128 25.15 8.93 1.96
N LYS A 129 25.44 9.83 1.01
CA LYS A 129 24.51 10.22 -0.04
C LYS A 129 24.78 9.56 -1.39
N ASP A 130 25.92 8.91 -1.55
CA ASP A 130 26.38 8.39 -2.86
C ASP A 130 26.40 6.85 -2.92
N GLY A 131 25.42 6.20 -2.29
CA GLY A 131 25.28 4.74 -2.34
C GLY A 131 23.83 4.29 -2.21
N CYS A 132 23.55 3.08 -2.69
CA CYS A 132 22.28 2.43 -2.44
C CYS A 132 22.17 2.01 -0.98
N ARG A 133 21.00 2.15 -0.39
CA ARG A 133 20.74 1.82 1.02
C ARG A 133 20.16 0.43 1.23
N TYR A 134 20.40 -0.47 0.29
CA TYR A 134 19.91 -1.85 0.38
C TYR A 134 20.46 -2.55 1.62
N ASP A 135 21.77 -2.45 1.86
CA ASP A 135 22.43 -3.07 3.03
C ASP A 135 22.00 -2.46 4.37
N LEU A 136 21.41 -1.27 4.35
CA LEU A 136 20.81 -0.64 5.54
C LEU A 136 19.38 -1.12 5.81
N GLY A 137 18.88 -2.09 5.04
CA GLY A 137 17.59 -2.73 5.26
C GLY A 137 16.45 -2.26 4.33
N CYS A 138 16.76 -1.56 3.24
CA CYS A 138 15.73 -1.09 2.30
C CYS A 138 14.90 -2.24 1.73
N LYS A 139 13.58 -2.13 1.81
CA LYS A 139 12.60 -3.12 1.33
C LYS A 139 12.10 -2.82 -0.10
N GLY A 140 12.72 -1.87 -0.78
CA GLY A 140 12.34 -1.46 -2.14
C GLY A 140 12.16 -2.61 -3.13
N PRO A 141 13.04 -3.63 -3.17
CA PRO A 141 12.92 -4.76 -4.09
C PRO A 141 11.65 -5.57 -3.96
N GLY A 142 11.05 -5.63 -2.77
CA GLY A 142 9.80 -6.35 -2.49
C GLY A 142 8.59 -5.44 -2.29
N ALA A 143 8.69 -4.14 -2.56
CA ALA A 143 7.63 -3.18 -2.32
C ALA A 143 7.11 -2.54 -3.62
N TYR A 144 5.80 -2.31 -3.66
CA TYR A 144 5.12 -1.78 -4.84
C TYR A 144 4.34 -0.52 -4.50
N CYS A 145 4.80 0.62 -5.00
CA CYS A 145 4.08 1.90 -5.03
C CYS A 145 4.88 2.94 -5.83
N ASP A 146 4.26 4.07 -6.12
CA ASP A 146 4.88 5.20 -6.84
C ASP A 146 5.29 6.36 -5.91
N SER A 147 5.44 6.11 -4.60
CA SER A 147 5.69 7.15 -3.59
C SER A 147 6.91 8.01 -3.87
N PHE A 148 7.98 7.44 -4.42
CA PHE A 148 9.19 8.23 -4.68
C PHE A 148 9.04 9.11 -5.92
N GLU A 149 8.20 8.77 -6.89
CA GLU A 149 7.84 9.66 -7.99
C GLU A 149 6.93 10.79 -7.53
N ARG A 150 5.91 10.46 -6.74
CA ARG A 150 4.98 11.44 -6.14
C ARG A 150 5.63 12.26 -5.04
N LYS A 151 6.79 11.84 -4.56
CA LYS A 151 7.52 12.56 -3.51
C LYS A 151 6.65 12.82 -2.29
N TRP A 152 6.25 11.76 -1.60
CA TRP A 152 5.48 11.85 -0.35
C TRP A 152 6.05 12.93 0.56
N ASN A 153 5.26 13.90 0.99
CA ASN A 153 5.70 15.13 1.67
C ASN A 153 6.70 15.99 0.88
N GLY A 154 6.69 15.93 -0.45
CA GLY A 154 7.54 16.74 -1.31
C GLY A 154 8.98 16.25 -1.43
N VAL A 155 9.33 15.12 -0.82
CA VAL A 155 10.71 14.58 -0.83
C VAL A 155 10.75 13.13 -1.30
N ASN A 156 11.87 12.75 -1.89
CA ASN A 156 12.23 11.36 -2.07
C ASN A 156 12.88 10.82 -0.79
N TRP A 157 12.41 9.71 -0.28
CA TRP A 157 12.89 9.16 1.00
C TRP A 157 14.38 8.87 1.02
N CYS A 158 14.90 8.25 -0.03
CA CYS A 158 16.33 7.96 -0.10
C CYS A 158 17.17 9.24 -0.07
N VAL A 159 16.73 10.28 -0.75
CA VAL A 159 17.40 11.60 -0.71
C VAL A 159 17.29 12.24 0.67
N ALA A 160 16.17 12.01 1.36
CA ALA A 160 15.90 12.53 2.70
C ALA A 160 16.45 11.64 3.83
N ASN A 161 17.44 10.80 3.56
CA ASN A 161 18.04 9.87 4.53
C ASN A 161 17.07 8.87 5.15
N ALA A 162 16.09 8.40 4.37
CA ALA A 162 15.18 7.34 4.76
C ALA A 162 15.31 6.16 3.77
N ILE A 163 14.65 5.06 4.08
CA ILE A 163 14.58 3.89 3.20
C ILE A 163 13.13 3.45 3.03
N CYS A 164 12.86 2.66 2.00
CA CYS A 164 11.58 1.96 1.89
C CYS A 164 11.50 0.90 3.00
N ILE A 165 10.43 0.92 3.79
CA ILE A 165 10.15 -0.07 4.84
C ILE A 165 9.08 -1.08 4.44
N GLY A 166 8.66 -1.07 3.18
CA GLY A 166 7.64 -1.99 2.66
C GLY A 166 6.23 -1.78 3.22
N CYS A 167 5.89 -0.56 3.61
CA CYS A 167 4.63 -0.25 4.31
C CYS A 167 3.36 -0.48 3.49
N THR A 168 3.47 -0.68 2.18
CA THR A 168 2.36 -0.99 1.28
C THR A 168 2.10 -2.48 1.11
N GLU A 169 2.96 -3.33 1.68
CA GLU A 169 2.89 -4.77 1.46
C GLU A 169 2.00 -5.49 2.49
N PRO A 170 1.30 -6.54 2.07
CA PRO A 170 0.40 -7.30 2.95
C PRO A 170 1.07 -7.87 4.20
N SER A 171 2.36 -8.19 4.10
CA SER A 171 3.16 -8.74 5.20
C SER A 171 3.68 -7.69 6.20
N PHE A 172 3.43 -6.40 5.96
CA PHE A 172 3.87 -5.34 6.87
C PHE A 172 3.06 -5.35 8.18
N PRO A 173 3.69 -5.21 9.38
CA PRO A 173 5.12 -4.96 9.58
C PRO A 173 6.00 -6.21 9.70
N ASP A 174 5.44 -7.36 10.03
CA ASP A 174 6.19 -8.55 10.47
C ASP A 174 7.09 -9.12 9.37
N GLY A 175 6.57 -9.27 8.15
CA GLY A 175 7.32 -9.76 7.01
C GLY A 175 8.37 -8.78 6.46
N GLN A 176 8.34 -7.53 6.92
CA GLN A 176 9.30 -6.49 6.56
C GLN A 176 10.32 -6.20 7.66
N SER A 177 10.14 -6.81 8.83
CA SER A 177 11.07 -6.67 9.97
C SER A 177 12.29 -7.60 9.82
N PRO A 178 13.50 -7.17 10.22
CA PRO A 178 13.84 -5.84 10.75
C PRO A 178 13.83 -4.77 9.67
N PHE A 179 13.41 -3.55 10.01
CA PHE A 179 13.35 -2.44 9.06
C PHE A 179 14.73 -1.90 8.70
N TYR A 180 15.68 -2.02 9.64
CA TYR A 180 17.05 -1.57 9.48
C TYR A 180 18.00 -2.73 9.73
N SER A 181 19.03 -2.84 8.90
CA SER A 181 20.18 -3.71 9.13
C SER A 181 21.21 -2.97 9.97
N ASN A 182 21.82 -3.66 10.92
CA ASN A 182 22.92 -3.14 11.75
C ASN A 182 24.24 -3.26 11.01
#